data_3b4544c369a82b48e39b1d9b00d26701
#
_entry.id   3b4544c369a82b48e39b1d9b00d26701
#
_cell.length_a   1.000
_cell.length_b   1.000
_cell.length_c   1.000
_cell.angle_alpha   90.00
_cell.angle_beta   90.00
_cell.angle_gamma   90.00
#
_symmetry.space_group_name_H-M   'P 1'
#
loop_
_entity.id
_entity.type
_entity.pdbx_description
1 polymer ?
#
loop_
_entity_poly.entity_id
_entity_poly.type
_entity_poly.pdbx_seq_one_letter_code
_entity_poly.pdbx_strand_id
1 'polypeptide(L)'
;MSALPARQRPSPGGHAGAQWAQIEAAAPQVAAVMRRYLRQLGTFLAPRSVDAADSALRQLARWMVTEAGLAAVGDIRRDDIEDYKVWLAAQPRGGGQTITAETHRQRMRTIRQFFERIIEWDWPDAPPRNPVIAGDIPKNPSRCPSSSTTATPPG
;
A
#
# COMPACT_ATOMS: atom_id res chain seq x y z
N MET A 1 -0.49 40.28 2.82
CA MET A 1 -0.53 39.83 2.84
C MET A 1 -0.77 38.94 3.03
N SER A 2 -0.96 38.67 2.88
CA SER A 2 -1.16 37.92 2.87
C SER A 2 -1.34 37.01 3.19
N ALA A 3 -1.55 36.58 3.37
CA ALA A 3 -1.67 35.75 3.61
C ALA A 3 -1.95 34.85 3.63
N LEU A 4 -2.15 34.48 3.61
CA LEU A 4 -2.44 33.64 3.50
C LEU A 4 -2.52 32.47 3.40
N PRO A 5 -2.31 32.27 3.03
CA PRO A 5 -2.36 31.00 2.46
C PRO A 5 -2.23 30.01 3.46
N ALA A 6 -1.47 30.24 4.27
CA ALA A 6 -1.24 29.27 5.21
C ALA A 6 -2.45 28.73 5.73
N ARG A 7 -3.47 29.45 5.64
CA ARG A 7 -4.55 29.00 6.19
C ARG A 7 -5.20 27.99 5.50
N GLN A 8 -4.71 27.55 4.47
CA GLN A 8 -5.31 26.53 3.89
C GLN A 8 -5.21 25.37 4.65
N ARG A 9 -6.20 24.68 4.92
CA ARG A 9 -6.15 23.52 5.58
C ARG A 9 -5.55 22.56 4.78
N PRO A 10 -4.73 21.69 5.25
CA PRO A 10 -4.14 20.64 4.47
C PRO A 10 -5.24 19.74 4.01
N SER A 11 -5.45 19.69 2.73
CA SER A 11 -6.35 18.73 2.18
C SER A 11 -5.64 17.42 2.14
N PRO A 12 -6.36 16.32 2.00
CA PRO A 12 -5.73 15.03 1.86
C PRO A 12 -4.73 14.98 0.74
N GLY A 13 -5.04 15.66 -0.36
CA GLY A 13 -4.13 15.68 -1.47
C GLY A 13 -2.86 16.42 -1.13
N GLY A 14 -2.95 17.50 -0.38
CA GLY A 14 -1.77 18.25 0.00
C GLY A 14 -0.87 17.47 0.92
N HIS A 15 -1.46 16.75 1.86
CA HIS A 15 -0.68 15.94 2.77
C HIS A 15 0.02 14.81 2.02
N ALA A 16 -0.68 14.18 1.09
CA ALA A 16 -0.10 13.13 0.29
C ALA A 16 1.04 13.66 -0.57
N GLY A 17 0.85 14.85 -1.13
CA GLY A 17 1.90 15.46 -1.95
C GLY A 17 3.17 15.72 -1.18
N ALA A 18 3.04 16.17 0.07
CA ALA A 18 4.20 16.41 0.90
C ALA A 18 4.95 15.12 1.20
N GLN A 19 4.22 14.03 1.46
CA GLN A 19 4.86 12.75 1.71
C GLN A 19 5.55 12.22 0.47
N TRP A 20 4.92 12.38 -0.70
CA TRP A 20 5.56 11.94 -1.93
C TRP A 20 6.83 12.73 -2.21
N ALA A 21 6.83 14.03 -1.88
CA ALA A 21 8.04 14.83 -2.05
C ALA A 21 9.17 14.32 -1.18
N GLN A 22 8.87 13.93 0.06
CA GLN A 22 9.87 13.37 0.94
C GLN A 22 10.40 12.04 0.43
N ILE A 23 9.52 11.20 -0.08
CA ILE A 23 9.93 9.91 -0.64
C ILE A 23 10.80 10.14 -1.87
N GLU A 24 10.40 11.10 -2.71
CA GLU A 24 11.15 11.38 -3.92
C GLU A 24 12.55 11.88 -3.60
N ALA A 25 12.69 12.68 -2.56
CA ALA A 25 14.00 13.18 -2.17
C ALA A 25 14.92 12.06 -1.72
N ALA A 26 14.35 11.05 -1.06
CA ALA A 26 15.16 9.95 -0.54
C ALA A 26 15.34 8.81 -1.54
N ALA A 27 14.32 8.54 -2.35
CA ALA A 27 14.35 7.44 -3.30
C ALA A 27 13.53 7.82 -4.54
N PRO A 28 14.12 8.61 -5.44
CA PRO A 28 13.37 9.12 -6.59
C PRO A 28 12.81 8.02 -7.49
N GLN A 29 13.50 6.89 -7.60
CA GLN A 29 13.01 5.81 -8.44
C GLN A 29 11.71 5.22 -7.87
N VAL A 30 11.67 5.03 -6.56
CA VAL A 30 10.49 4.48 -5.90
C VAL A 30 9.30 5.42 -6.12
N ALA A 31 9.50 6.71 -5.88
CA ALA A 31 8.44 7.68 -6.06
C ALA A 31 7.97 7.74 -7.50
N ALA A 32 8.90 7.72 -8.44
CA ALA A 32 8.54 7.83 -9.85
C ALA A 32 7.71 6.65 -10.32
N VAL A 33 8.11 5.45 -9.94
CA VAL A 33 7.40 4.24 -10.36
C VAL A 33 6.00 4.21 -9.75
N MET A 34 5.89 4.49 -8.46
CA MET A 34 4.61 4.41 -7.80
C MET A 34 3.66 5.49 -8.28
N ARG A 35 4.17 6.70 -8.52
CA ARG A 35 3.30 7.76 -9.01
C ARG A 35 2.87 7.50 -10.45
N ARG A 36 3.75 6.92 -11.25
CA ARG A 36 3.37 6.52 -12.60
C ARG A 36 2.25 5.48 -12.55
N TYR A 37 2.37 4.53 -11.63
CA TYR A 37 1.36 3.52 -11.45
C TYR A 37 0.01 4.15 -11.08
N LEU A 38 0.04 5.11 -10.15
CA LEU A 38 -1.19 5.75 -9.72
C LEU A 38 -1.86 6.51 -10.86
N ARG A 39 -1.07 7.14 -11.72
CA ARG A 39 -1.63 7.80 -12.88
C ARG A 39 -2.29 6.81 -13.82
N GLN A 40 -1.68 5.64 -13.98
CA GLN A 40 -2.29 4.61 -14.82
C GLN A 40 -3.61 4.11 -14.22
N LEU A 41 -3.63 3.94 -12.91
CA LEU A 41 -4.86 3.51 -12.26
C LEU A 41 -5.99 4.49 -12.52
N GLY A 42 -5.68 5.78 -12.55
CA GLY A 42 -6.69 6.80 -12.77
C GLY A 42 -7.35 6.72 -14.14
N THR A 43 -6.79 5.96 -15.06
CA THR A 43 -7.39 5.83 -16.37
C THR A 43 -8.50 4.80 -16.39
N PHE A 44 -8.60 3.94 -15.39
CA PHE A 44 -9.64 2.91 -15.39
C PHE A 44 -10.28 2.61 -14.04
N LEU A 45 -9.85 3.29 -12.99
CA LEU A 45 -10.43 3.09 -11.67
C LEU A 45 -11.04 4.37 -11.15
N ALA A 46 -12.01 4.24 -10.25
CA ALA A 46 -12.62 5.40 -9.62
C ALA A 46 -11.62 6.11 -8.73
N PRO A 47 -11.79 7.42 -8.51
CA PRO A 47 -10.86 8.18 -7.67
C PRO A 47 -10.69 7.59 -6.26
N ARG A 48 -11.74 7.04 -5.70
CA ARG A 48 -11.67 6.43 -4.38
C ARG A 48 -10.70 5.26 -4.36
N SER A 49 -10.72 4.46 -5.42
CA SER A 49 -9.82 3.31 -5.52
C SER A 49 -8.38 3.78 -5.70
N VAL A 50 -8.19 4.85 -6.46
CA VAL A 50 -6.85 5.39 -6.65
C VAL A 50 -6.33 5.96 -5.32
N ASP A 51 -7.18 6.60 -4.54
CA ASP A 51 -6.78 7.13 -3.25
C ASP A 51 -6.37 6.02 -2.29
N ALA A 52 -7.08 4.91 -2.32
CA ALA A 52 -6.73 3.77 -1.49
C ALA A 52 -5.37 3.21 -1.89
N ALA A 53 -5.11 3.12 -3.17
CA ALA A 53 -3.83 2.66 -3.67
C ALA A 53 -2.72 3.64 -3.30
N ASP A 54 -2.99 4.93 -3.40
CA ASP A 54 -2.03 5.96 -3.04
C ASP A 54 -1.62 5.82 -1.57
N SER A 55 -2.59 5.65 -0.69
CA SER A 55 -2.30 5.49 0.74
C SER A 55 -1.44 4.26 1.00
N ALA A 56 -1.78 3.15 0.38
CA ALA A 56 -1.04 1.91 0.59
C ALA A 56 0.39 2.02 0.06
N LEU A 57 0.54 2.60 -1.12
CA LEU A 57 1.87 2.72 -1.72
C LEU A 57 2.73 3.74 -1.01
N ARG A 58 2.16 4.84 -0.55
CA ARG A 58 2.93 5.81 0.22
C ARG A 58 3.47 5.18 1.50
N GLN A 59 2.66 4.38 2.15
CA GLN A 59 3.09 3.72 3.37
C GLN A 59 4.22 2.73 3.09
N LEU A 60 4.09 1.96 2.03
CA LEU A 60 5.15 1.03 1.63
C LEU A 60 6.42 1.79 1.28
N ALA A 61 6.29 2.87 0.53
CA ALA A 61 7.45 3.66 0.11
C ALA A 61 8.17 4.27 1.31
N ARG A 62 7.41 4.76 2.27
CA ARG A 62 8.03 5.31 3.48
C ARG A 62 8.80 4.23 4.21
N TRP A 63 8.24 3.05 4.33
CA TRP A 63 8.93 1.94 4.96
C TRP A 63 10.20 1.58 4.19
N MET A 64 10.13 1.55 2.87
CA MET A 64 11.30 1.23 2.06
C MET A 64 12.43 2.21 2.31
N VAL A 65 12.08 3.49 2.44
CA VAL A 65 13.08 4.52 2.62
C VAL A 65 13.62 4.55 4.05
N THR A 66 12.74 4.47 5.04
CA THR A 66 13.14 4.71 6.42
C THR A 66 13.59 3.44 7.14
N GLU A 67 13.03 2.31 6.80
CA GLU A 67 13.32 1.07 7.51
C GLU A 67 14.18 0.10 6.72
N ALA A 68 13.89 -0.06 5.45
CA ALA A 68 14.57 -1.07 4.64
C ALA A 68 15.77 -0.55 3.88
N GLY A 69 15.85 0.75 3.70
CA GLY A 69 16.96 1.34 2.94
C GLY A 69 16.96 0.96 1.47
N LEU A 70 15.77 0.72 0.91
CA LEU A 70 15.65 0.34 -0.49
C LEU A 70 15.47 1.58 -1.35
N ALA A 71 16.19 1.64 -2.45
CA ALA A 71 16.14 2.78 -3.35
C ALA A 71 15.37 2.52 -4.63
N ALA A 72 15.00 1.28 -4.89
CA ALA A 72 14.31 0.94 -6.12
C ALA A 72 13.24 -0.10 -5.85
N VAL A 73 12.12 0.03 -6.57
CA VAL A 73 11.01 -0.88 -6.42
C VAL A 73 11.43 -2.30 -6.77
N GLY A 74 12.27 -2.46 -7.77
CA GLY A 74 12.69 -3.78 -8.20
C GLY A 74 13.63 -4.50 -7.24
N ASP A 75 14.11 -3.79 -6.22
CA ASP A 75 15.02 -4.39 -5.25
C ASP A 75 14.29 -5.06 -4.10
N ILE A 76 12.98 -4.91 -4.03
CA ILE A 76 12.21 -5.48 -2.94
C ILE A 76 12.10 -6.99 -3.12
N ARG A 77 12.29 -7.73 -2.04
CA ARG A 77 12.30 -9.17 -2.08
C ARG A 77 11.30 -9.75 -1.11
N ARG A 78 11.19 -11.08 -1.15
CA ARG A 78 10.27 -11.77 -0.26
C ARG A 78 10.54 -11.46 1.21
N ASP A 79 11.80 -11.47 1.60
CA ASP A 79 12.17 -11.18 2.98
C ASP A 79 11.73 -9.79 3.39
N ASP A 80 11.82 -8.85 2.46
CA ASP A 80 11.41 -7.47 2.73
C ASP A 80 9.91 -7.39 3.00
N ILE A 81 9.13 -8.17 2.27
CA ILE A 81 7.69 -8.19 2.48
C ILE A 81 7.35 -8.78 3.85
N GLU A 82 8.08 -9.79 4.26
CA GLU A 82 7.84 -10.38 5.58
C GLU A 82 8.12 -9.35 6.67
N ASP A 83 9.20 -8.61 6.53
CA ASP A 83 9.51 -7.54 7.49
C ASP A 83 8.47 -6.43 7.43
N TYR A 84 8.04 -6.08 6.23
CA TYR A 84 7.02 -5.04 6.07
C TYR A 84 5.72 -5.42 6.77
N LYS A 85 5.32 -6.68 6.67
CA LYS A 85 4.09 -7.12 7.31
C LYS A 85 4.14 -6.94 8.82
N VAL A 86 5.28 -7.26 9.42
CA VAL A 86 5.45 -7.08 10.85
C VAL A 86 5.39 -5.60 11.21
N TRP A 87 6.08 -4.80 10.44
CA TRP A 87 6.09 -3.36 10.67
C TRP A 87 4.69 -2.77 10.52
N LEU A 88 3.98 -3.19 9.48
CA LEU A 88 2.65 -2.67 9.20
C LEU A 88 1.68 -3.01 10.34
N ALA A 89 1.76 -4.22 10.84
CA ALA A 89 0.86 -4.64 11.91
C ALA A 89 1.06 -3.83 13.18
N ALA A 90 2.24 -3.28 13.36
CA ALA A 90 2.56 -2.50 14.55
C ALA A 90 2.25 -1.02 14.41
N GLN A 91 1.79 -0.58 13.23
CA GLN A 91 1.59 0.84 13.01
C GLN A 91 0.44 1.39 13.82
N PRO A 92 0.60 2.56 14.42
CA PRO A 92 -0.48 3.14 15.21
C PRO A 92 -1.59 3.63 14.32
N ARG A 93 -2.79 3.55 14.85
CA ARG A 93 -3.91 3.99 14.13
C ARG A 93 -4.46 5.27 14.70
N GLY A 94 -3.99 5.66 15.84
CA GLY A 94 -4.52 6.78 16.57
C GLY A 94 -5.19 6.25 17.81
N GLY A 95 -5.23 7.02 18.84
CA GLY A 95 -5.86 6.59 20.08
C GLY A 95 -5.14 5.43 20.75
N GLY A 96 -3.89 5.21 20.40
CA GLY A 96 -3.12 4.15 21.04
C GLY A 96 -3.38 2.76 20.48
N GLN A 97 -4.15 2.66 19.40
CA GLN A 97 -4.45 1.36 18.81
C GLN A 97 -3.64 1.14 17.57
N THR A 98 -3.45 -0.12 17.21
CA THR A 98 -2.79 -0.46 15.96
C THR A 98 -3.82 -0.55 14.85
N ILE A 99 -3.37 -0.69 13.62
CA ILE A 99 -4.30 -0.77 12.50
C ILE A 99 -5.13 -2.05 12.63
N THR A 100 -6.32 -2.01 12.07
CA THR A 100 -7.21 -3.16 12.14
C THR A 100 -6.79 -4.23 11.16
N ALA A 101 -7.28 -5.43 11.40
CA ALA A 101 -7.01 -6.54 10.48
C ALA A 101 -7.55 -6.24 9.10
N GLU A 102 -8.67 -5.53 9.00
CA GLU A 102 -9.23 -5.17 7.72
C GLU A 102 -8.33 -4.21 6.98
N THR A 103 -7.79 -3.21 7.66
CA THR A 103 -6.88 -2.25 7.05
C THR A 103 -5.60 -2.97 6.59
N HIS A 104 -5.07 -3.86 7.43
CA HIS A 104 -3.89 -4.62 7.07
C HIS A 104 -4.16 -5.44 5.80
N ARG A 105 -5.29 -6.11 5.75
CA ARG A 105 -5.66 -6.91 4.60
C ARG A 105 -5.77 -6.06 3.35
N GLN A 106 -6.41 -4.90 3.45
CA GLN A 106 -6.54 -4.02 2.31
C GLN A 106 -5.21 -3.51 1.80
N ARG A 107 -4.31 -3.15 2.72
CA ARG A 107 -3.00 -2.68 2.33
C ARG A 107 -2.22 -3.75 1.60
N MET A 108 -2.21 -4.96 2.14
CA MET A 108 -1.46 -6.05 1.53
C MET A 108 -2.04 -6.43 0.17
N ARG A 109 -3.36 -6.41 0.05
CA ARG A 109 -3.99 -6.72 -1.22
C ARG A 109 -3.62 -5.69 -2.27
N THR A 110 -3.65 -4.42 -1.89
CA THR A 110 -3.33 -3.33 -2.81
C THR A 110 -1.89 -3.41 -3.27
N ILE A 111 -0.97 -3.72 -2.34
CA ILE A 111 0.44 -3.83 -2.68
C ILE A 111 0.69 -5.02 -3.60
N ARG A 112 0.04 -6.14 -3.32
CA ARG A 112 0.16 -7.31 -4.19
C ARG A 112 -0.30 -6.99 -5.60
N GLN A 113 -1.40 -6.24 -5.70
CA GLN A 113 -1.93 -5.86 -6.99
C GLN A 113 -1.00 -4.90 -7.72
N PHE A 114 -0.34 -4.01 -6.98
CA PHE A 114 0.65 -3.12 -7.56
C PHE A 114 1.75 -3.91 -8.26
N PHE A 115 2.36 -4.85 -7.55
CA PHE A 115 3.44 -5.64 -8.13
C PHE A 115 2.93 -6.51 -9.28
N GLU A 116 1.75 -7.08 -9.11
CA GLU A 116 1.17 -7.92 -10.15
C GLU A 116 0.99 -7.14 -11.44
N ARG A 117 0.51 -5.93 -11.34
CA ARG A 117 0.23 -5.13 -12.53
C ARG A 117 1.49 -4.62 -13.21
N ILE A 118 2.47 -4.14 -12.44
CA ILE A 118 3.69 -3.63 -13.09
C ILE A 118 4.50 -4.76 -13.72
N ILE A 119 4.38 -5.96 -13.20
CA ILE A 119 4.99 -7.12 -13.83
C ILE A 119 4.24 -7.47 -15.11
N GLU A 120 2.91 -7.46 -15.04
CA GLU A 120 2.08 -7.77 -16.19
C GLU A 120 2.26 -6.74 -17.29
N TRP A 121 2.43 -5.46 -16.91
CA TRP A 121 2.64 -4.40 -17.88
C TRP A 121 4.08 -4.36 -18.39
N ASP A 122 4.91 -5.27 -17.87
CA ASP A 122 6.30 -5.42 -18.33
C ASP A 122 7.12 -4.16 -18.12
N TRP A 123 6.92 -3.50 -17.01
CA TRP A 123 7.72 -2.33 -16.70
C TRP A 123 9.13 -2.76 -16.29
N PRO A 124 10.16 -2.09 -16.80
CA PRO A 124 11.53 -2.48 -16.46
C PRO A 124 11.87 -2.31 -14.99
N ASP A 125 11.11 -1.47 -14.29
CA ASP A 125 11.35 -1.24 -12.87
C ASP A 125 10.73 -2.31 -11.99
N ALA A 126 9.97 -3.24 -12.55
CA ALA A 126 9.30 -4.26 -11.77
C ALA A 126 10.29 -5.31 -11.30
N PRO A 127 10.07 -5.90 -10.12
CA PRO A 127 10.90 -7.01 -9.68
C PRO A 127 10.65 -8.23 -10.56
N PRO A 128 11.54 -9.21 -10.53
CA PRO A 128 11.38 -10.39 -11.41
C PRO A 128 10.13 -11.19 -11.11
N ARG A 129 9.63 -11.11 -9.89
CA ARG A 129 8.38 -11.77 -9.55
C ARG A 129 7.73 -11.02 -8.42
N ASN A 130 6.44 -11.26 -8.22
CA ASN A 130 5.69 -10.59 -7.18
C ASN A 130 6.18 -11.06 -5.81
N PRO A 131 6.72 -10.17 -4.98
CA PRO A 131 7.20 -10.59 -3.66
C PRO A 131 6.06 -10.82 -2.66
N VAL A 132 4.84 -10.38 -2.99
CA VAL A 132 3.69 -10.56 -2.12
C VAL A 132 2.88 -11.74 -2.65
N ILE A 133 2.68 -12.75 -1.82
CA ILE A 133 1.90 -13.91 -2.24
C ILE A 133 0.52 -13.85 -1.60
N ALA A 134 -0.38 -14.68 -2.09
CA ALA A 134 -1.75 -14.66 -1.59
C ALA A 134 -1.83 -14.92 -0.09
N GLY A 135 -0.93 -15.72 0.43
CA GLY A 135 -0.91 -16.01 1.86
C GLY A 135 -0.57 -14.83 2.74
N ASP A 136 -0.05 -13.74 2.16
CA ASP A 136 0.27 -12.56 2.94
C ASP A 136 -0.98 -11.74 3.25
N ILE A 137 -2.08 -12.01 2.56
CA ILE A 137 -3.31 -11.28 2.74
C ILE A 137 -4.15 -12.04 3.75
N PRO A 138 -4.37 -11.47 4.95
CA PRO A 138 -5.15 -12.19 5.96
C PRO A 138 -6.57 -12.44 5.47
N LYS A 139 -7.11 -13.57 5.83
CA LYS A 139 -8.47 -13.87 5.46
C LYS A 139 -9.40 -13.04 6.30
N ASN A 140 -10.52 -12.71 5.72
CA ASN A 140 -11.50 -11.93 6.43
C ASN A 140 -12.20 -12.85 7.43
N PRO A 141 -12.03 -12.66 8.71
CA PRO A 141 -12.62 -13.55 9.68
C PRO A 141 -14.13 -13.53 9.69
N SER A 142 -14.70 -12.44 9.25
CA SER A 142 -16.14 -12.40 9.26
C SER A 142 -16.75 -13.21 8.14
N ARG A 143 -15.91 -13.71 7.21
CA ARG A 143 -16.40 -14.52 6.20
C ARG A 143 -16.20 -15.89 6.55
N CYS A 144 -16.26 -16.26 7.65
CA CYS A 144 -16.01 -17.55 8.04
C CYS A 144 -16.88 -18.44 7.33
N PRO A 145 -16.40 -19.00 6.51
CA PRO A 145 -17.23 -19.76 5.69
C PRO A 145 -17.78 -20.88 6.34
N SER A 146 -17.25 -21.21 6.87
CA SER A 146 -17.66 -22.18 7.39
C SER A 146 -18.78 -22.23 7.72
N SER A 147 -19.04 -21.81 7.66
CA SER A 147 -20.05 -21.79 8.03
C SER A 147 -20.65 -22.79 7.61
N SER A 148 -20.47 -23.07 7.29
CA SER A 148 -20.96 -23.74 7.08
C SER A 148 -21.39 -24.61 7.31
N THR A 149 -21.48 -24.60 7.23
CA THR A 149 -21.89 -25.24 7.33
C THR A 149 -22.39 -25.95 7.73
N THR A 150 -22.37 -26.12 7.80
CA THR A 150 -22.66 -26.68 8.17
C THR A 150 -23.42 -27.27 8.32
N ALA A 151 -23.64 -27.40 8.31
CA ALA A 151 -24.22 -27.87 8.51
C ALA A 151 -24.97 -28.62 8.51
N THR A 152 -25.30 -29.06 8.45
CA THR A 152 -25.91 -29.75 8.43
C THR A 152 -26.51 -30.45 8.86
N PRO A 153 -27.03 -30.74 9.05
CA PRO A 153 -27.63 -31.44 9.43
C PRO A 153 -28.23 -32.24 9.43
N PRO A 154 -28.43 -32.66 9.61
CA PRO A 154 -28.89 -33.47 9.62
C PRO A 154 -29.70 -34.00 9.64
N GLY A 155 -29.74 -33.99 9.57
CA GLY A 155 -30.48 -34.66 9.64
C GLY A 155 -31.01 -35.50 9.70
#